data_96f4dd55cd2e68705a2b0764c1014024
#
_entry.id   96f4dd55cd2e68705a2b0764c1014024
#
_cell.length_a   1.000
_cell.length_b   1.000
_cell.length_c   1.000
_cell.angle_alpha   90.00
_cell.angle_beta   90.00
_cell.angle_gamma   90.00
#
_symmetry.space_group_name_H-M   'P 1'
#
loop_
_entity.id
_entity.type
_entity.pdbx_description
1 polymer ?
#
loop_
_entity_poly.entity_id
_entity_poly.type
_entity_poly.pdbx_seq_one_letter_code
_entity_poly.pdbx_strand_id
1 'polypeptide(L)'
;MSGRVLVLGANGFIGSHLAATLSVAGWTVRAGARRPAESARRAPAFEWVQADFAHLTSTEAWAPLLDGVDAVVNCVGVLQDGAGDSTTLAHVEGPRALIQACERAGVRRLIHVSAVGADDAAGTAYARTKAETERMVRASDLCWLILRPSLVVDRAAFGGTGLIRALAAFPLFSPVVGGDQVFRPIALSDLGEAVVAALKPGAPVRDTFDMPGPEAVSMIETVRLYRGWLGLSSAPVVRVPRALAGPALMIGDVLGRLGWSSPIRSTAIRQMDHDVSGVDSGWAERLGVRARGFRRFLAETPASVQDVWHARLWFVRPVAVLTLGLFWLITGLISFGPGWSGAIAVLHEGGFGRWAGPIAWWGALLDVVLGLALFVRPWTARVAILMCLATVGYLIAGTLSLTHYWIDPLGPWLKVLPMMALCLFVAATDARR
;
A
#
# COMPACT_ATOMS: atom_id res chain seq x y z
N MET A 1 6.36 14.34 -30.31
CA MET A 1 4.91 14.64 -30.29
C MET A 1 4.60 15.22 -28.92
N SER A 2 4.22 16.49 -28.87
CA SER A 2 3.90 17.17 -27.61
C SER A 2 2.38 17.28 -27.48
N GLY A 3 1.77 16.31 -26.83
CA GLY A 3 0.36 16.35 -26.45
C GLY A 3 0.23 16.43 -24.93
N ARG A 4 -0.98 16.73 -24.44
CA ARG A 4 -1.29 16.70 -23.01
C ARG A 4 -2.00 15.38 -22.66
N VAL A 5 -1.52 14.69 -21.63
CA VAL A 5 -2.10 13.44 -21.15
C VAL A 5 -2.54 13.59 -19.68
N LEU A 6 -3.78 13.21 -19.40
CA LEU A 6 -4.29 13.08 -18.04
C LEU A 6 -4.01 11.65 -17.52
N VAL A 7 -3.19 11.52 -16.49
CA VAL A 7 -2.94 10.25 -15.81
C VAL A 7 -3.72 10.21 -14.50
N LEU A 8 -4.74 9.36 -14.43
CA LEU A 8 -5.58 9.17 -13.24
C LEU A 8 -4.97 8.09 -12.34
N GLY A 9 -4.99 8.34 -11.02
CA GLY A 9 -4.26 7.51 -10.06
C GLY A 9 -2.75 7.72 -10.11
N ALA A 10 -2.29 8.90 -10.54
CA ALA A 10 -0.88 9.24 -10.76
C ALA A 10 0.00 9.20 -9.48
N ASN A 11 -0.59 9.15 -8.30
CA ASN A 11 0.12 8.94 -7.03
C ASN A 11 0.20 7.47 -6.61
N GLY A 12 -0.43 6.56 -7.35
CA GLY A 12 -0.39 5.11 -7.13
C GLY A 12 0.88 4.44 -7.66
N PHE A 13 1.01 3.13 -7.43
CA PHE A 13 2.18 2.33 -7.85
C PHE A 13 2.39 2.38 -9.37
N ILE A 14 1.38 2.02 -10.15
CA ILE A 14 1.45 2.04 -11.61
C ILE A 14 1.42 3.48 -12.13
N GLY A 15 0.46 4.28 -11.69
CA GLY A 15 0.24 5.62 -12.23
C GLY A 15 1.42 6.58 -12.05
N SER A 16 2.16 6.51 -10.93
CA SER A 16 3.34 7.36 -10.72
C SER A 16 4.48 7.03 -11.68
N HIS A 17 4.69 5.77 -11.98
CA HIS A 17 5.67 5.34 -12.97
C HIS A 17 5.26 5.74 -14.38
N LEU A 18 3.97 5.54 -14.73
CA LEU A 18 3.45 5.93 -16.05
C LEU A 18 3.53 7.44 -16.26
N ALA A 19 3.20 8.25 -15.24
CA ALA A 19 3.34 9.70 -15.32
C ALA A 19 4.79 10.13 -15.60
N ALA A 20 5.76 9.52 -14.90
CA ALA A 20 7.18 9.78 -15.13
C ALA A 20 7.63 9.32 -16.53
N THR A 21 7.27 8.11 -16.94
CA THR A 21 7.64 7.57 -18.24
C THR A 21 7.06 8.39 -19.40
N LEU A 22 5.80 8.84 -19.29
CA LEU A 22 5.16 9.70 -20.28
C LEU A 22 5.80 11.08 -20.35
N SER A 23 6.17 11.66 -19.21
CA SER A 23 6.91 12.93 -19.16
C SER A 23 8.27 12.84 -19.87
N VAL A 24 9.01 11.75 -19.61
CA VAL A 24 10.30 11.49 -20.31
C VAL A 24 10.09 11.27 -21.81
N ALA A 25 8.97 10.68 -22.20
CA ALA A 25 8.59 10.50 -23.61
C ALA A 25 8.09 11.79 -24.31
N GLY A 26 8.08 12.94 -23.61
CA GLY A 26 7.75 14.26 -24.15
C GLY A 26 6.26 14.64 -24.04
N TRP A 27 5.47 13.95 -23.24
CA TRP A 27 4.09 14.33 -22.95
C TRP A 27 4.02 15.38 -21.84
N THR A 28 3.14 16.37 -21.99
CA THR A 28 2.76 17.24 -20.87
C THR A 28 1.79 16.49 -19.98
N VAL A 29 2.23 16.11 -18.77
CA VAL A 29 1.44 15.28 -17.86
C VAL A 29 0.62 16.13 -16.91
N ARG A 30 -0.72 15.98 -16.98
CA ARG A 30 -1.65 16.37 -15.94
C ARG A 30 -1.89 15.16 -15.02
N ALA A 31 -1.53 15.26 -13.75
CA ALA A 31 -1.50 14.15 -12.82
C ALA A 31 -2.72 14.20 -11.86
N GLY A 32 -3.65 13.27 -12.02
CA GLY A 32 -4.87 13.19 -11.21
C GLY A 32 -4.66 12.37 -9.94
N ALA A 33 -4.95 12.95 -8.78
CA ALA A 33 -4.89 12.28 -7.48
C ALA A 33 -6.00 12.78 -6.53
N ARG A 34 -6.38 11.96 -5.55
CA ARG A 34 -7.34 12.34 -4.51
C ARG A 34 -6.84 13.51 -3.64
N ARG A 35 -5.53 13.55 -3.38
CA ARG A 35 -4.85 14.58 -2.56
C ARG A 35 -3.68 15.18 -3.33
N PRO A 36 -3.96 16.11 -4.27
CA PRO A 36 -2.94 16.66 -5.16
C PRO A 36 -1.84 17.42 -4.40
N ALA A 37 -2.16 18.14 -3.33
CA ALA A 37 -1.18 18.90 -2.54
C ALA A 37 -0.11 18.02 -1.88
N GLU A 38 -0.46 16.81 -1.41
CA GLU A 38 0.51 15.85 -0.87
C GLU A 38 1.39 15.27 -1.98
N SER A 39 0.80 15.00 -3.14
CA SER A 39 1.48 14.42 -4.30
C SER A 39 2.43 15.42 -4.95
N ALA A 40 2.06 16.70 -5.03
CA ALA A 40 2.89 17.78 -5.57
C ALA A 40 4.19 17.99 -4.77
N ARG A 41 4.18 17.74 -3.45
CA ARG A 41 5.41 17.81 -2.64
C ARG A 41 6.43 16.73 -3.03
N ARG A 42 5.97 15.58 -3.53
CA ARG A 42 6.83 14.43 -3.92
C ARG A 42 7.29 14.51 -5.36
N ALA A 43 6.44 15.04 -6.24
CA ALA A 43 6.69 15.17 -7.66
C ALA A 43 6.19 16.54 -8.18
N PRO A 44 6.92 17.64 -7.89
CA PRO A 44 6.49 19.00 -8.23
C PRO A 44 6.54 19.30 -9.73
N ALA A 45 7.13 18.43 -10.53
CA ALA A 45 7.25 18.63 -11.98
C ALA A 45 5.93 18.43 -12.75
N PHE A 46 4.89 17.87 -12.12
CA PHE A 46 3.61 17.61 -12.78
C PHE A 46 2.55 18.66 -12.42
N GLU A 47 1.63 18.91 -13.35
CA GLU A 47 0.39 19.64 -13.09
C GLU A 47 -0.56 18.73 -12.30
N TRP A 48 -0.60 18.88 -10.96
CA TRP A 48 -1.44 18.05 -10.12
C TRP A 48 -2.86 18.61 -10.04
N VAL A 49 -3.85 17.76 -10.31
CA VAL A 49 -5.28 18.06 -10.23
C VAL A 49 -6.00 17.11 -9.28
N GLN A 50 -7.05 17.62 -8.63
CA GLN A 50 -7.89 16.78 -7.79
C GLN A 50 -8.78 15.90 -8.66
N ALA A 51 -8.56 14.58 -8.59
CA ALA A 51 -9.34 13.58 -9.30
C ALA A 51 -9.70 12.45 -8.33
N ASP A 52 -10.90 12.55 -7.77
CA ASP A 52 -11.47 11.53 -6.90
C ASP A 52 -12.75 10.98 -7.53
N PHE A 53 -12.72 9.71 -7.92
CA PHE A 53 -13.86 9.05 -8.56
C PHE A 53 -15.11 8.99 -7.67
N ALA A 54 -14.96 9.07 -6.35
CA ALA A 54 -16.09 9.17 -5.44
C ALA A 54 -16.88 10.48 -5.59
N HIS A 55 -16.24 11.54 -6.09
CA HIS A 55 -16.84 12.86 -6.26
C HIS A 55 -17.05 13.23 -7.74
N LEU A 56 -16.32 12.62 -8.66
CA LEU A 56 -16.40 12.87 -10.10
C LEU A 56 -17.40 11.91 -10.77
N THR A 57 -18.67 11.98 -10.36
CA THR A 57 -19.73 11.08 -10.81
C THR A 57 -20.61 11.67 -11.94
N SER A 58 -20.33 12.90 -12.36
CA SER A 58 -21.02 13.55 -13.50
C SER A 58 -20.03 13.98 -14.57
N THR A 59 -20.51 14.09 -15.80
CA THR A 59 -19.72 14.52 -16.97
C THR A 59 -19.19 15.94 -16.81
N GLU A 60 -20.01 16.81 -16.22
CA GLU A 60 -19.70 18.23 -16.00
C GLU A 60 -18.54 18.39 -15.00
N ALA A 61 -18.45 17.51 -14.00
CA ALA A 61 -17.38 17.53 -13.02
C ALA A 61 -16.00 17.18 -13.66
N TRP A 62 -15.99 16.41 -14.74
CA TRP A 62 -14.78 16.07 -15.48
C TRP A 62 -14.34 17.15 -16.48
N ALA A 63 -15.23 18.00 -16.96
CA ALA A 63 -14.94 18.95 -18.03
C ALA A 63 -13.68 19.82 -17.77
N PRO A 64 -13.47 20.41 -16.58
CA PRO A 64 -12.27 21.22 -16.32
C PRO A 64 -10.97 20.39 -16.32
N LEU A 65 -11.04 19.09 -15.98
CA LEU A 65 -9.89 18.22 -15.95
C LEU A 65 -9.47 17.76 -17.35
N LEU A 66 -10.40 17.74 -18.29
CA LEU A 66 -10.23 17.30 -19.68
C LEU A 66 -9.89 18.43 -20.65
N ASP A 67 -9.93 19.69 -20.19
CA ASP A 67 -9.60 20.84 -21.03
C ASP A 67 -8.19 20.77 -21.60
N GLY A 68 -8.09 20.77 -22.94
CA GLY A 68 -6.83 20.64 -23.68
C GLY A 68 -6.13 19.29 -23.52
N VAL A 69 -6.82 18.24 -23.07
CA VAL A 69 -6.27 16.88 -22.93
C VAL A 69 -6.45 16.08 -24.22
N ASP A 70 -5.36 15.57 -24.76
CA ASP A 70 -5.33 14.74 -25.95
C ASP A 70 -5.58 13.24 -25.65
N ALA A 71 -5.13 12.79 -24.48
CA ALA A 71 -5.23 11.39 -24.09
C ALA A 71 -5.47 11.25 -22.58
N VAL A 72 -6.15 10.17 -22.19
CA VAL A 72 -6.37 9.80 -20.79
C VAL A 72 -5.79 8.41 -20.53
N VAL A 73 -5.04 8.27 -19.43
CA VAL A 73 -4.56 6.98 -18.93
C VAL A 73 -5.18 6.75 -17.56
N ASN A 74 -6.12 5.81 -17.47
CA ASN A 74 -6.79 5.47 -16.23
C ASN A 74 -6.08 4.31 -15.53
N CYS A 75 -5.35 4.62 -14.45
CA CYS A 75 -4.67 3.65 -13.57
C CYS A 75 -5.37 3.51 -12.21
N VAL A 76 -6.56 4.08 -12.04
CA VAL A 76 -7.29 3.96 -10.77
C VAL A 76 -7.74 2.52 -10.57
N GLY A 77 -7.45 2.01 -9.38
CA GLY A 77 -7.86 0.67 -8.99
C GLY A 77 -7.83 0.50 -7.48
N VAL A 78 -8.86 -0.15 -6.94
CA VAL A 78 -9.03 -0.47 -5.52
C VAL A 78 -9.30 -1.96 -5.44
N LEU A 79 -8.43 -2.72 -4.75
CA LEU A 79 -8.55 -4.18 -4.69
C LEU A 79 -9.79 -4.63 -3.92
N GLN A 80 -10.24 -3.84 -2.95
CA GLN A 80 -11.38 -4.15 -2.09
C GLN A 80 -11.87 -2.93 -1.33
N ASP A 81 -13.12 -2.98 -0.89
CA ASP A 81 -13.72 -1.92 -0.10
C ASP A 81 -13.03 -1.76 1.27
N GLY A 82 -12.97 -0.53 1.74
CA GLY A 82 -12.34 -0.16 3.01
C GLY A 82 -12.72 1.26 3.43
N ALA A 83 -12.11 1.76 4.50
CA ALA A 83 -12.35 3.11 4.96
C ALA A 83 -11.90 4.14 3.90
N GLY A 84 -12.85 4.70 3.16
CA GLY A 84 -12.60 5.67 2.09
C GLY A 84 -12.29 5.07 0.71
N ASP A 85 -12.37 3.75 0.56
CA ASP A 85 -12.22 3.06 -0.72
C ASP A 85 -13.48 2.26 -1.07
N SER A 86 -13.99 2.43 -2.29
CA SER A 86 -15.12 1.68 -2.84
C SER A 86 -14.77 1.17 -4.23
N THR A 87 -14.87 -0.14 -4.42
CA THR A 87 -14.66 -0.78 -5.73
C THR A 87 -15.69 -0.29 -6.76
N THR A 88 -16.93 -0.09 -6.35
CA THR A 88 -18.02 0.40 -7.23
C THR A 88 -17.75 1.83 -7.70
N LEU A 89 -17.41 2.74 -6.78
CA LEU A 89 -17.10 4.13 -7.15
C LEU A 89 -15.84 4.22 -8.03
N ALA A 90 -14.80 3.47 -7.67
CA ALA A 90 -13.51 3.54 -8.37
C ALA A 90 -13.53 2.84 -9.74
N HIS A 91 -14.33 1.78 -9.90
CA HIS A 91 -14.30 0.97 -11.11
C HIS A 91 -15.58 1.07 -11.96
N VAL A 92 -16.69 1.59 -11.45
CA VAL A 92 -17.95 1.63 -12.21
C VAL A 92 -18.45 3.06 -12.38
N GLU A 93 -18.82 3.74 -11.30
CA GLU A 93 -19.50 5.03 -11.39
C GLU A 93 -18.58 6.13 -11.91
N GLY A 94 -17.39 6.28 -11.33
CA GLY A 94 -16.42 7.26 -11.77
C GLY A 94 -15.94 7.04 -13.21
N PRO A 95 -15.55 5.82 -13.61
CA PRO A 95 -15.20 5.51 -15.01
C PRO A 95 -16.35 5.74 -15.99
N ARG A 96 -17.59 5.48 -15.63
CA ARG A 96 -18.77 5.77 -16.48
C ARG A 96 -18.84 7.25 -16.83
N ALA A 97 -18.75 8.11 -15.81
CA ALA A 97 -18.76 9.56 -16.01
C ALA A 97 -17.54 10.05 -16.80
N LEU A 98 -16.35 9.47 -16.51
CA LEU A 98 -15.12 9.77 -17.26
C LEU A 98 -15.24 9.45 -18.74
N ILE A 99 -15.74 8.26 -19.12
CA ILE A 99 -15.90 7.83 -20.51
C ILE A 99 -16.80 8.83 -21.26
N GLN A 100 -17.98 9.13 -20.70
CA GLN A 100 -18.92 10.08 -21.31
C GLN A 100 -18.31 11.49 -21.41
N ALA A 101 -17.53 11.90 -20.42
CA ALA A 101 -16.85 13.19 -20.46
C ALA A 101 -15.74 13.23 -21.53
N CYS A 102 -14.99 12.15 -21.68
CA CYS A 102 -13.98 12.03 -22.73
C CYS A 102 -14.60 12.14 -24.14
N GLU A 103 -15.75 11.48 -24.37
CA GLU A 103 -16.48 11.57 -25.64
C GLU A 103 -16.91 13.01 -25.94
N ARG A 104 -17.51 13.71 -24.94
CA ARG A 104 -17.94 15.10 -25.10
C ARG A 104 -16.79 16.09 -25.29
N ALA A 105 -15.67 15.85 -24.61
CA ALA A 105 -14.49 16.71 -24.68
C ALA A 105 -13.64 16.44 -25.94
N GLY A 106 -13.96 15.43 -26.73
CA GLY A 106 -13.19 15.05 -27.94
C GLY A 106 -11.80 14.48 -27.61
N VAL A 107 -11.64 13.83 -26.46
CA VAL A 107 -10.38 13.14 -26.10
C VAL A 107 -10.08 12.08 -27.15
N ARG A 108 -8.88 12.15 -27.77
CA ARG A 108 -8.52 11.28 -28.88
C ARG A 108 -8.20 9.83 -28.47
N ARG A 109 -7.75 9.63 -27.24
CA ARG A 109 -7.24 8.32 -26.78
C ARG A 109 -7.55 8.04 -25.33
N LEU A 110 -8.08 6.84 -25.04
CA LEU A 110 -8.27 6.32 -23.69
C LEU A 110 -7.48 5.03 -23.51
N ILE A 111 -6.52 5.02 -22.57
CA ILE A 111 -5.86 3.80 -22.12
C ILE A 111 -6.44 3.43 -20.75
N HIS A 112 -7.03 2.25 -20.65
CA HIS A 112 -7.54 1.73 -19.38
C HIS A 112 -6.68 0.59 -18.86
N VAL A 113 -6.03 0.80 -17.70
CA VAL A 113 -5.27 -0.25 -17.00
C VAL A 113 -6.25 -1.08 -16.17
N SER A 114 -6.56 -2.26 -16.67
CA SER A 114 -7.38 -3.28 -16.02
C SER A 114 -6.50 -4.31 -15.30
N ALA A 115 -6.87 -5.57 -15.27
CA ALA A 115 -6.07 -6.67 -14.74
C ALA A 115 -6.46 -7.98 -15.42
N VAL A 116 -5.52 -8.92 -15.53
CA VAL A 116 -5.84 -10.31 -15.85
C VAL A 116 -6.86 -10.86 -14.86
N GLY A 117 -7.82 -11.62 -15.33
CA GLY A 117 -8.91 -12.18 -14.53
C GLY A 117 -10.07 -11.23 -14.27
N ALA A 118 -10.15 -10.08 -14.98
CA ALA A 118 -11.35 -9.27 -15.02
C ALA A 118 -12.47 -10.05 -15.74
N ASP A 119 -13.41 -10.58 -14.96
CA ASP A 119 -14.49 -11.46 -15.43
C ASP A 119 -15.78 -11.22 -14.61
N ASP A 120 -16.92 -11.19 -15.28
CA ASP A 120 -18.23 -11.01 -14.68
C ASP A 120 -18.63 -12.19 -13.76
N ALA A 121 -18.18 -13.41 -14.06
CA ALA A 121 -18.40 -14.60 -13.25
C ALA A 121 -17.41 -14.78 -12.11
N ALA A 122 -16.42 -13.87 -11.97
CA ALA A 122 -15.39 -13.99 -10.95
C ALA A 122 -15.95 -13.88 -9.52
N GLY A 123 -15.35 -14.63 -8.60
CA GLY A 123 -15.75 -14.68 -7.18
C GLY A 123 -15.45 -13.42 -6.37
N THR A 124 -14.72 -12.44 -6.93
CA THR A 124 -14.33 -11.20 -6.24
C THR A 124 -15.03 -9.97 -6.82
N ALA A 125 -15.37 -9.01 -5.94
CA ALA A 125 -15.93 -7.73 -6.38
C ALA A 125 -14.95 -6.97 -7.30
N TYR A 126 -13.66 -7.07 -7.01
CA TYR A 126 -12.60 -6.49 -7.83
C TYR A 126 -12.67 -6.92 -9.30
N ALA A 127 -12.67 -8.21 -9.55
CA ALA A 127 -12.68 -8.75 -10.92
C ALA A 127 -13.97 -8.38 -11.66
N ARG A 128 -15.14 -8.51 -11.00
CA ARG A 128 -16.43 -8.14 -11.58
C ARG A 128 -16.54 -6.66 -11.92
N THR A 129 -16.13 -5.77 -11.01
CA THR A 129 -16.21 -4.32 -11.26
C THR A 129 -15.20 -3.87 -12.32
N LYS A 130 -14.03 -4.53 -12.43
CA LYS A 130 -13.10 -4.30 -13.54
C LYS A 130 -13.72 -4.74 -14.88
N ALA A 131 -14.34 -5.91 -14.93
CA ALA A 131 -15.03 -6.38 -16.13
C ALA A 131 -16.16 -5.43 -16.58
N GLU A 132 -16.90 -4.87 -15.61
CA GLU A 132 -17.93 -3.88 -15.90
C GLU A 132 -17.35 -2.59 -16.49
N THR A 133 -16.23 -2.08 -15.96
CA THR A 133 -15.52 -0.95 -16.57
C THR A 133 -15.11 -1.26 -18.01
N GLU A 134 -14.55 -2.43 -18.24
CA GLU A 134 -14.13 -2.84 -19.59
C GLU A 134 -15.30 -2.90 -20.57
N ARG A 135 -16.48 -3.37 -20.13
CA ARG A 135 -17.70 -3.35 -20.97
C ARG A 135 -18.09 -1.93 -21.36
N MET A 136 -18.04 -0.99 -20.41
CA MET A 136 -18.33 0.43 -20.68
C MET A 136 -17.31 1.03 -21.65
N VAL A 137 -16.02 0.74 -21.47
CA VAL A 137 -14.95 1.19 -22.37
C VAL A 137 -15.18 0.64 -23.80
N ARG A 138 -15.49 -0.67 -23.94
CA ARG A 138 -15.74 -1.30 -25.23
C ARG A 138 -16.98 -0.74 -25.94
N ALA A 139 -18.00 -0.34 -25.19
CA ALA A 139 -19.23 0.25 -25.70
C ALA A 139 -19.07 1.71 -26.11
N SER A 140 -17.97 2.38 -25.78
CA SER A 140 -17.72 3.78 -26.11
C SER A 140 -17.20 3.98 -27.52
N ASP A 141 -17.39 5.20 -28.04
CA ASP A 141 -16.88 5.61 -29.36
C ASP A 141 -15.41 6.06 -29.35
N LEU A 142 -14.76 6.02 -28.21
CA LEU A 142 -13.36 6.43 -28.04
C LEU A 142 -12.38 5.51 -28.80
N CYS A 143 -11.21 6.05 -29.13
CA CYS A 143 -10.06 5.25 -29.55
C CYS A 143 -9.42 4.62 -28.31
N TRP A 144 -10.03 3.60 -27.74
CA TRP A 144 -9.60 3.00 -26.50
C TRP A 144 -8.62 1.85 -26.67
N LEU A 145 -7.85 1.57 -25.60
CA LEU A 145 -7.08 0.35 -25.43
C LEU A 145 -7.19 -0.10 -23.97
N ILE A 146 -7.54 -1.36 -23.76
CA ILE A 146 -7.59 -2.00 -22.44
C ILE A 146 -6.32 -2.82 -22.26
N LEU A 147 -5.57 -2.51 -21.21
CA LEU A 147 -4.36 -3.24 -20.82
C LEU A 147 -4.64 -4.03 -19.55
N ARG A 148 -4.51 -5.35 -19.61
CA ARG A 148 -4.69 -6.27 -18.49
C ARG A 148 -3.33 -6.84 -18.06
N PRO A 149 -2.55 -6.09 -17.27
CA PRO A 149 -1.29 -6.62 -16.76
C PRO A 149 -1.54 -7.80 -15.81
N SER A 150 -0.66 -8.78 -15.84
CA SER A 150 -0.54 -9.82 -14.84
C SER A 150 0.11 -9.26 -13.55
N LEU A 151 0.85 -10.03 -12.78
CA LEU A 151 1.55 -9.54 -11.58
C LEU A 151 2.60 -8.48 -11.97
N VAL A 152 2.29 -7.21 -11.70
CA VAL A 152 3.24 -6.11 -11.99
C VAL A 152 4.33 -6.08 -10.95
N VAL A 153 5.58 -6.12 -11.39
CA VAL A 153 6.78 -6.09 -10.55
C VAL A 153 7.63 -4.87 -10.83
N ASP A 154 8.18 -4.29 -9.78
CA ASP A 154 9.13 -3.18 -9.86
C ASP A 154 10.09 -3.26 -8.68
N ARG A 155 11.15 -2.44 -8.67
CA ARG A 155 11.99 -2.27 -7.49
C ARG A 155 11.19 -1.71 -6.31
N ALA A 156 10.27 -0.79 -6.54
CA ALA A 156 9.34 -0.32 -5.53
C ALA A 156 8.40 -1.45 -5.10
N ALA A 157 8.38 -1.77 -3.82
CA ALA A 157 7.47 -2.77 -3.26
C ALA A 157 6.07 -2.17 -3.04
N PHE A 158 5.03 -2.86 -3.51
CA PHE A 158 3.65 -2.43 -3.32
C PHE A 158 2.70 -3.62 -3.15
N GLY A 159 1.72 -3.49 -2.24
CA GLY A 159 0.65 -4.46 -2.07
C GLY A 159 1.16 -5.91 -1.97
N GLY A 160 0.67 -6.77 -2.86
CA GLY A 160 1.03 -8.20 -2.88
C GLY A 160 2.51 -8.47 -3.11
N THR A 161 3.20 -7.69 -3.95
CA THR A 161 4.64 -7.88 -4.18
C THR A 161 5.48 -7.50 -2.96
N GLY A 162 5.02 -6.51 -2.18
CA GLY A 162 5.62 -6.18 -0.88
C GLY A 162 5.50 -7.33 0.11
N LEU A 163 4.32 -7.97 0.19
CA LEU A 163 4.10 -9.17 1.00
C LEU A 163 4.99 -10.33 0.55
N ILE A 164 5.06 -10.62 -0.74
CA ILE A 164 5.91 -11.72 -1.25
C ILE A 164 7.38 -11.51 -0.86
N ARG A 165 7.90 -10.27 -0.95
CA ARG A 165 9.25 -9.93 -0.49
C ARG A 165 9.42 -10.11 1.02
N ALA A 166 8.43 -9.74 1.81
CA ALA A 166 8.46 -9.94 3.26
C ALA A 166 8.48 -11.43 3.63
N LEU A 167 7.69 -12.26 2.93
CA LEU A 167 7.72 -13.72 3.09
C LEU A 167 9.08 -14.31 2.66
N ALA A 168 9.67 -13.79 1.58
CA ALA A 168 11.01 -14.14 1.15
C ALA A 168 12.10 -13.77 2.18
N ALA A 169 11.91 -12.66 2.90
CA ALA A 169 12.85 -12.17 3.91
C ALA A 169 12.62 -12.74 5.32
N PHE A 170 11.65 -13.65 5.50
CA PHE A 170 11.41 -14.27 6.81
C PHE A 170 12.67 -15.02 7.30
N PRO A 171 13.06 -14.89 8.59
CA PRO A 171 14.43 -15.19 9.00
C PRO A 171 14.83 -16.66 8.85
N LEU A 172 14.02 -17.60 9.29
CA LEU A 172 14.40 -19.03 9.38
C LEU A 172 13.84 -19.87 8.22
N PHE A 173 12.71 -19.48 7.68
CA PHE A 173 12.01 -20.16 6.59
C PHE A 173 11.14 -19.16 5.82
N SER A 174 10.69 -19.51 4.64
CA SER A 174 9.74 -18.68 3.89
C SER A 174 8.36 -19.33 3.92
N PRO A 175 7.38 -18.78 4.67
CA PRO A 175 6.02 -19.34 4.70
C PRO A 175 5.27 -18.96 3.41
N VAL A 176 4.60 -19.94 2.80
CA VAL A 176 3.82 -19.72 1.57
C VAL A 176 2.48 -20.44 1.68
N VAL A 177 1.39 -19.75 1.45
CA VAL A 177 0.05 -20.35 1.40
C VAL A 177 -0.18 -20.93 0.01
N GLY A 178 -0.45 -22.22 -0.07
CA GLY A 178 -0.54 -22.97 -1.34
C GLY A 178 0.85 -23.20 -1.93
N GLY A 179 1.25 -22.44 -2.93
CA GLY A 179 2.60 -22.43 -3.48
C GLY A 179 2.70 -22.84 -4.95
N ASP A 180 1.69 -23.49 -5.50
CA ASP A 180 1.66 -23.98 -6.88
C ASP A 180 1.01 -22.97 -7.86
N GLN A 181 0.49 -21.84 -7.34
CA GLN A 181 -0.04 -20.77 -8.16
C GLN A 181 1.03 -20.25 -9.11
N VAL A 182 0.71 -20.17 -10.38
CA VAL A 182 1.62 -19.70 -11.43
C VAL A 182 1.34 -18.25 -11.74
N PHE A 183 2.38 -17.47 -11.87
CA PHE A 183 2.37 -16.08 -12.30
C PHE A 183 3.23 -15.90 -13.55
N ARG A 184 2.92 -14.91 -14.35
CA ARG A 184 3.77 -14.44 -15.44
C ARG A 184 4.08 -12.95 -15.19
N PRO A 185 5.01 -12.61 -14.25
CA PRO A 185 5.25 -11.24 -13.84
C PRO A 185 5.67 -10.35 -15.01
N ILE A 186 5.09 -9.15 -15.07
CA ILE A 186 5.46 -8.10 -16.02
C ILE A 186 6.20 -6.98 -15.29
N ALA A 187 7.33 -6.52 -15.84
CA ALA A 187 8.03 -5.36 -15.30
C ALA A 187 7.20 -4.08 -15.50
N LEU A 188 7.13 -3.24 -14.46
CA LEU A 188 6.40 -1.97 -14.54
C LEU A 188 6.95 -1.05 -15.63
N SER A 189 8.24 -1.09 -15.87
CA SER A 189 8.88 -0.39 -16.99
C SER A 189 8.40 -0.86 -18.38
N ASP A 190 8.16 -2.17 -18.55
CA ASP A 190 7.65 -2.73 -19.81
C ASP A 190 6.18 -2.30 -20.04
N LEU A 191 5.39 -2.25 -18.94
CA LEU A 191 4.05 -1.66 -18.99
C LEU A 191 4.11 -0.16 -19.34
N GLY A 192 5.10 0.57 -18.81
CA GLY A 192 5.34 1.98 -19.15
C GLY A 192 5.66 2.18 -20.63
N GLU A 193 6.58 1.38 -21.17
CA GLU A 193 6.91 1.39 -22.58
C GLU A 193 5.70 1.07 -23.46
N ALA A 194 4.87 0.09 -23.05
CA ALA A 194 3.64 -0.27 -23.73
C ALA A 194 2.63 0.89 -23.79
N VAL A 195 2.45 1.62 -22.68
CA VAL A 195 1.57 2.80 -22.64
C VAL A 195 2.09 3.92 -23.53
N VAL A 196 3.40 4.19 -23.53
CA VAL A 196 4.01 5.17 -24.44
C VAL A 196 3.81 4.75 -25.90
N ALA A 197 4.02 3.47 -26.23
CA ALA A 197 3.79 2.94 -27.57
C ALA A 197 2.32 3.04 -27.99
N ALA A 198 1.41 2.73 -27.06
CA ALA A 198 -0.02 2.81 -27.28
C ALA A 198 -0.54 4.24 -27.56
N LEU A 199 0.19 5.27 -27.19
CA LEU A 199 -0.15 6.68 -27.46
C LEU A 199 0.46 7.21 -28.77
N LYS A 200 1.27 6.41 -29.48
CA LYS A 200 1.83 6.82 -30.77
C LYS A 200 0.77 6.73 -31.90
N PRO A 201 0.90 7.54 -32.95
CA PRO A 201 0.11 7.36 -34.16
C PRO A 201 0.29 5.95 -34.76
N GLY A 202 -0.81 5.35 -35.22
CA GLY A 202 -0.79 4.00 -35.75
C GLY A 202 -0.82 2.86 -34.76
N ALA A 203 -0.80 3.18 -33.45
CA ALA A 203 -0.97 2.16 -32.40
C ALA A 203 -2.35 1.49 -32.47
N PRO A 204 -2.48 0.23 -32.05
CA PRO A 204 -3.77 -0.48 -32.02
C PRO A 204 -4.85 0.31 -31.28
N VAL A 205 -6.07 0.28 -31.78
CA VAL A 205 -7.25 0.92 -31.20
C VAL A 205 -8.38 -0.09 -31.05
N ARG A 206 -9.27 0.15 -30.07
CA ARG A 206 -10.43 -0.71 -29.77
C ARG A 206 -10.03 -2.17 -29.56
N ASP A 207 -8.99 -2.36 -28.75
CA ASP A 207 -8.41 -3.67 -28.50
C ASP A 207 -8.17 -3.91 -27.00
N THR A 208 -8.03 -5.18 -26.63
CA THR A 208 -7.77 -5.61 -25.26
C THR A 208 -6.55 -6.53 -25.26
N PHE A 209 -5.54 -6.17 -24.47
CA PHE A 209 -4.33 -6.96 -24.32
C PHE A 209 -4.22 -7.53 -22.90
N ASP A 210 -4.26 -8.84 -22.80
CA ASP A 210 -3.67 -9.50 -21.65
C ASP A 210 -2.15 -9.33 -21.76
N MET A 211 -1.52 -8.88 -20.69
CA MET A 211 -0.10 -8.53 -20.67
C MET A 211 0.66 -9.42 -19.68
N PRO A 212 0.78 -10.72 -19.94
CA PRO A 212 1.68 -11.57 -19.16
C PRO A 212 3.14 -11.23 -19.50
N GLY A 213 4.02 -11.37 -18.51
CA GLY A 213 5.44 -11.45 -18.80
C GLY A 213 5.81 -12.73 -19.55
N PRO A 214 6.98 -12.79 -20.21
CA PRO A 214 7.38 -13.94 -21.00
C PRO A 214 7.72 -15.18 -20.18
N GLU A 215 7.95 -15.04 -18.88
CA GLU A 215 8.41 -16.10 -17.98
C GLU A 215 7.31 -16.49 -16.98
N ALA A 216 6.97 -17.78 -16.92
CA ALA A 216 6.06 -18.33 -15.92
C ALA A 216 6.84 -18.80 -14.69
N VAL A 217 6.41 -18.40 -13.50
CA VAL A 217 7.03 -18.76 -12.23
C VAL A 217 5.96 -19.14 -11.19
N SER A 218 6.21 -20.18 -10.38
CA SER A 218 5.33 -20.49 -9.27
C SER A 218 5.52 -19.53 -8.09
N MET A 219 4.57 -19.50 -7.16
CA MET A 219 4.70 -18.70 -5.92
C MET A 219 5.96 -19.10 -5.13
N ILE A 220 6.23 -20.41 -5.01
CA ILE A 220 7.43 -20.90 -4.33
C ILE A 220 8.69 -20.38 -5.03
N GLU A 221 8.73 -20.46 -6.34
CA GLU A 221 9.86 -19.98 -7.12
C GLU A 221 10.01 -18.46 -7.02
N THR A 222 8.92 -17.72 -7.08
CA THR A 222 8.90 -16.26 -6.89
C THR A 222 9.52 -15.86 -5.55
N VAL A 223 9.14 -16.54 -4.47
CA VAL A 223 9.69 -16.31 -3.12
C VAL A 223 11.19 -16.62 -3.08
N ARG A 224 11.63 -17.74 -3.69
CA ARG A 224 13.05 -18.09 -3.76
C ARG A 224 13.87 -17.09 -4.56
N LEU A 225 13.34 -16.64 -5.70
CA LEU A 225 13.98 -15.63 -6.54
C LEU A 225 14.12 -14.30 -5.81
N TYR A 226 13.07 -13.83 -5.13
CA TYR A 226 13.16 -12.62 -4.30
C TYR A 226 14.13 -12.79 -3.13
N ARG A 227 14.20 -13.97 -2.50
CA ARG A 227 15.14 -14.21 -1.40
C ARG A 227 16.59 -14.09 -1.89
N GLY A 228 16.91 -14.70 -3.04
CA GLY A 228 18.22 -14.56 -3.69
C GLY A 228 18.51 -13.12 -4.10
N TRP A 229 17.53 -12.44 -4.69
CA TRP A 229 17.64 -11.04 -5.09
C TRP A 229 17.93 -10.10 -3.89
N LEU A 230 17.33 -10.36 -2.73
CA LEU A 230 17.61 -9.64 -1.49
C LEU A 230 18.99 -9.98 -0.89
N GLY A 231 19.77 -10.86 -1.50
CA GLY A 231 21.08 -11.26 -0.98
C GLY A 231 21.00 -12.09 0.30
N LEU A 232 19.89 -12.74 0.58
CA LEU A 232 19.68 -13.53 1.79
C LEU A 232 20.09 -14.98 1.55
N SER A 233 20.65 -15.62 2.57
CA SER A 233 20.97 -17.06 2.54
C SER A 233 19.73 -17.91 2.22
N SER A 234 19.92 -19.04 1.56
CA SER A 234 18.84 -19.97 1.27
C SER A 234 18.12 -20.40 2.55
N ALA A 235 16.80 -20.54 2.47
CA ALA A 235 15.97 -21.04 3.56
C ALA A 235 14.88 -21.97 3.02
N PRO A 236 14.42 -22.94 3.82
CA PRO A 236 13.35 -23.83 3.41
C PRO A 236 12.05 -23.03 3.17
N VAL A 237 11.32 -23.40 2.12
CA VAL A 237 9.98 -22.89 1.89
C VAL A 237 8.99 -23.83 2.58
N VAL A 238 8.22 -23.27 3.52
CA VAL A 238 7.23 -24.02 4.29
C VAL A 238 5.83 -23.72 3.75
N ARG A 239 5.13 -24.73 3.25
CA ARG A 239 3.75 -24.60 2.81
C ARG A 239 2.83 -24.49 4.02
N VAL A 240 2.13 -23.38 4.13
CA VAL A 240 1.14 -23.13 5.18
C VAL A 240 -0.24 -23.56 4.67
N PRO A 241 -0.93 -24.50 5.35
CA PRO A 241 -2.29 -24.84 5.02
C PRO A 241 -3.22 -23.62 5.08
N ARG A 242 -4.16 -23.49 4.14
CA ARG A 242 -5.11 -22.36 4.09
C ARG A 242 -5.91 -22.20 5.39
N ALA A 243 -6.25 -23.28 6.04
CA ALA A 243 -6.96 -23.26 7.32
C ALA A 243 -6.17 -22.50 8.41
N LEU A 244 -4.84 -22.63 8.44
CA LEU A 244 -3.99 -21.92 9.38
C LEU A 244 -3.77 -20.45 9.00
N ALA A 245 -3.92 -20.09 7.73
CA ALA A 245 -3.87 -18.69 7.28
C ALA A 245 -5.19 -17.95 7.58
N GLY A 246 -6.31 -18.65 7.74
CA GLY A 246 -7.65 -18.08 7.93
C GLY A 246 -7.73 -17.00 9.01
N PRO A 247 -7.29 -17.22 10.25
CA PRO A 247 -7.32 -16.21 11.30
C PRO A 247 -6.55 -14.93 10.96
N ALA A 248 -5.36 -15.06 10.35
CA ALA A 248 -4.57 -13.90 9.94
C ALA A 248 -5.27 -13.08 8.84
N LEU A 249 -5.96 -13.75 7.92
CA LEU A 249 -6.75 -13.10 6.87
C LEU A 249 -7.96 -12.37 7.44
N MET A 250 -8.67 -12.97 8.41
CA MET A 250 -9.80 -12.33 9.11
C MET A 250 -9.34 -11.08 9.86
N ILE A 251 -8.21 -11.14 10.57
CA ILE A 251 -7.61 -9.98 11.23
C ILE A 251 -7.26 -8.90 10.19
N GLY A 252 -6.67 -9.28 9.06
CA GLY A 252 -6.37 -8.37 7.96
C GLY A 252 -7.62 -7.71 7.38
N ASP A 253 -8.73 -8.44 7.25
CA ASP A 253 -10.02 -7.89 6.78
C ASP A 253 -10.61 -6.89 7.77
N VAL A 254 -10.57 -7.17 9.08
CA VAL A 254 -11.02 -6.25 10.14
C VAL A 254 -10.15 -4.99 10.16
N LEU A 255 -8.83 -5.14 10.17
CA LEU A 255 -7.90 -4.01 10.14
C LEU A 255 -8.11 -3.13 8.90
N GLY A 256 -8.40 -3.75 7.75
CA GLY A 256 -8.69 -3.02 6.53
C GLY A 256 -9.96 -2.17 6.62
N ARG A 257 -11.01 -2.62 7.31
CA ARG A 257 -12.21 -1.81 7.58
C ARG A 257 -11.93 -0.64 8.52
N LEU A 258 -10.93 -0.79 9.40
CA LEU A 258 -10.44 0.26 10.30
C LEU A 258 -9.41 1.22 9.65
N GLY A 259 -9.19 1.12 8.34
CA GLY A 259 -8.30 2.00 7.58
C GLY A 259 -6.83 1.57 7.53
N TRP A 260 -6.50 0.36 8.02
CA TRP A 260 -5.17 -0.21 7.88
C TRP A 260 -5.05 -0.96 6.56
N SER A 261 -4.31 -0.40 5.61
CA SER A 261 -4.04 -1.09 4.33
C SER A 261 -3.14 -2.29 4.57
N SER A 262 -3.66 -3.49 4.39
CA SER A 262 -2.89 -4.74 4.47
C SER A 262 -3.16 -5.56 3.21
N PRO A 263 -2.15 -6.12 2.54
CA PRO A 263 -2.34 -7.10 1.48
C PRO A 263 -2.67 -8.50 2.02
N ILE A 264 -2.56 -8.73 3.36
CA ILE A 264 -3.01 -9.95 4.01
C ILE A 264 -4.52 -9.84 4.23
N ARG A 265 -5.30 -10.13 3.20
CA ARG A 265 -6.76 -10.12 3.24
C ARG A 265 -7.32 -11.28 2.42
N SER A 266 -8.51 -11.71 2.77
CA SER A 266 -9.16 -12.85 2.12
C SER A 266 -9.36 -12.68 0.61
N THR A 267 -9.57 -11.43 0.15
CA THR A 267 -9.71 -11.08 -1.27
C THR A 267 -8.43 -11.36 -2.06
N ALA A 268 -7.25 -11.09 -1.49
CA ALA A 268 -5.99 -11.31 -2.19
C ALA A 268 -5.75 -12.81 -2.48
N ILE A 269 -6.06 -13.70 -1.53
CA ILE A 269 -5.94 -15.15 -1.76
C ILE A 269 -6.98 -15.63 -2.76
N ARG A 270 -8.24 -15.19 -2.63
CA ARG A 270 -9.30 -15.55 -3.59
C ARG A 270 -8.97 -15.08 -5.01
N GLN A 271 -8.32 -13.92 -5.17
CA GLN A 271 -7.89 -13.46 -6.48
C GLN A 271 -6.78 -14.33 -7.07
N MET A 272 -5.90 -14.91 -6.22
CA MET A 272 -4.85 -15.84 -6.64
C MET A 272 -5.37 -17.26 -6.94
N ASP A 273 -6.61 -17.59 -6.57
CA ASP A 273 -7.24 -18.87 -6.92
C ASP A 273 -7.72 -18.92 -8.37
N HIS A 274 -7.89 -17.76 -9.00
CA HIS A 274 -8.14 -17.64 -10.42
C HIS A 274 -6.82 -17.59 -11.19
N ASP A 275 -6.86 -17.96 -12.46
CA ASP A 275 -5.69 -17.83 -13.34
C ASP A 275 -5.33 -16.35 -13.48
N VAL A 276 -4.20 -15.97 -12.87
CA VAL A 276 -3.61 -14.63 -12.96
C VAL A 276 -2.42 -14.60 -13.92
N SER A 277 -2.17 -15.70 -14.63
CA SER A 277 -1.07 -15.78 -15.60
C SER A 277 -1.40 -15.03 -16.90
N GLY A 278 -2.68 -14.98 -17.29
CA GLY A 278 -3.14 -14.36 -18.52
C GLY A 278 -2.76 -15.16 -19.76
N VAL A 279 -3.48 -14.90 -20.85
CA VAL A 279 -3.20 -15.46 -22.18
C VAL A 279 -2.30 -14.49 -22.94
N ASP A 280 -1.23 -14.98 -23.55
CA ASP A 280 -0.37 -14.14 -24.37
C ASP A 280 -1.13 -13.67 -25.63
N SER A 281 -1.47 -12.39 -25.63
CA SER A 281 -2.19 -11.74 -26.73
C SER A 281 -1.28 -11.19 -27.84
N GLY A 282 0.02 -11.48 -27.78
CA GLY A 282 1.02 -10.89 -28.68
C GLY A 282 1.23 -9.38 -28.42
N TRP A 283 0.88 -8.89 -27.25
CA TRP A 283 0.90 -7.46 -26.91
C TRP A 283 2.28 -6.82 -27.13
N ALA A 284 3.33 -7.56 -26.76
CA ALA A 284 4.70 -7.06 -26.82
C ALA A 284 5.12 -6.78 -28.28
N GLU A 285 4.86 -7.72 -29.20
CA GLU A 285 5.13 -7.57 -30.62
C GLU A 285 4.25 -6.46 -31.24
N ARG A 286 2.95 -6.47 -30.93
CA ARG A 286 1.98 -5.51 -31.49
C ARG A 286 2.23 -4.06 -31.07
N LEU A 287 2.84 -3.85 -29.90
CA LEU A 287 3.24 -2.54 -29.39
C LEU A 287 4.73 -2.25 -29.60
N GLY A 288 5.50 -3.19 -30.15
CA GLY A 288 6.93 -3.05 -30.38
C GLY A 288 7.74 -2.94 -29.07
N VAL A 289 7.30 -3.63 -28.02
CA VAL A 289 7.94 -3.63 -26.71
C VAL A 289 8.71 -4.94 -26.49
N ARG A 290 9.91 -4.84 -25.94
CA ARG A 290 10.70 -6.01 -25.59
C ARG A 290 10.44 -6.40 -24.13
N ALA A 291 9.43 -7.21 -23.88
CA ALA A 291 9.09 -7.68 -22.55
C ALA A 291 10.24 -8.47 -21.89
N ARG A 292 10.56 -8.17 -20.64
CA ARG A 292 11.61 -8.83 -19.85
C ARG A 292 11.05 -9.97 -19.03
N GLY A 293 11.77 -11.11 -18.99
CA GLY A 293 11.48 -12.19 -18.06
C GLY A 293 11.79 -11.76 -16.61
N PHE A 294 11.13 -12.40 -15.65
CA PHE A 294 11.23 -12.03 -14.24
C PHE A 294 12.67 -12.16 -13.69
N ARG A 295 13.38 -13.24 -14.04
CA ARG A 295 14.79 -13.42 -13.64
C ARG A 295 15.69 -12.34 -14.21
N ARG A 296 15.48 -11.98 -15.47
CA ARG A 296 16.23 -10.91 -16.12
C ARG A 296 15.94 -9.55 -15.46
N PHE A 297 14.68 -9.26 -15.19
CA PHE A 297 14.29 -8.05 -14.44
C PHE A 297 15.01 -7.95 -13.10
N LEU A 298 15.04 -9.02 -12.31
CA LEU A 298 15.74 -9.05 -11.02
C LEU A 298 17.26 -8.85 -11.18
N ALA A 299 17.87 -9.41 -12.21
CA ALA A 299 19.29 -9.24 -12.50
C ALA A 299 19.65 -7.81 -12.93
N GLU A 300 18.79 -7.16 -13.72
CA GLU A 300 18.98 -5.78 -14.20
C GLU A 300 18.66 -4.72 -13.11
N THR A 301 17.93 -5.10 -12.06
CA THR A 301 17.54 -4.22 -10.96
C THR A 301 18.00 -4.77 -9.61
N PRO A 302 19.32 -4.74 -9.30
CA PRO A 302 19.86 -5.32 -8.07
C PRO A 302 19.24 -4.66 -6.83
N ALA A 303 18.98 -5.47 -5.78
CA ALA A 303 18.46 -5.00 -4.53
C ALA A 303 19.46 -4.12 -3.78
N SER A 304 18.95 -3.14 -3.07
CA SER A 304 19.69 -2.27 -2.17
C SER A 304 19.41 -2.62 -0.70
N VAL A 305 20.14 -2.00 0.20
CA VAL A 305 19.90 -2.11 1.64
C VAL A 305 18.46 -1.70 2.02
N GLN A 306 17.87 -0.74 1.31
CA GLN A 306 16.50 -0.27 1.52
C GLN A 306 15.48 -1.37 1.19
N ASP A 307 15.71 -2.16 0.16
CA ASP A 307 14.85 -3.28 -0.23
C ASP A 307 14.86 -4.37 0.84
N VAL A 308 16.05 -4.66 1.39
CA VAL A 308 16.22 -5.63 2.49
C VAL A 308 15.53 -5.12 3.76
N TRP A 309 15.73 -3.85 4.12
CA TRP A 309 15.08 -3.27 5.30
C TRP A 309 13.57 -3.27 5.17
N HIS A 310 13.03 -2.82 4.04
CA HIS A 310 11.60 -2.84 3.79
C HIS A 310 11.02 -4.25 3.94
N ALA A 311 11.66 -5.26 3.32
CA ALA A 311 11.20 -6.64 3.38
C ALA A 311 11.22 -7.21 4.82
N ARG A 312 12.28 -6.95 5.60
CA ARG A 312 12.42 -7.42 6.99
C ARG A 312 11.50 -6.68 7.95
N LEU A 313 11.36 -5.37 7.79
CA LEU A 313 10.55 -4.54 8.68
C LEU A 313 9.04 -4.68 8.42
N TRP A 314 8.65 -5.28 7.31
CA TRP A 314 7.26 -5.39 6.92
C TRP A 314 6.38 -6.06 8.00
N PHE A 315 6.84 -7.15 8.61
CA PHE A 315 6.17 -7.82 9.74
C PHE A 315 6.54 -7.22 11.09
N VAL A 316 7.74 -6.68 11.23
CA VAL A 316 8.22 -6.11 12.51
C VAL A 316 7.43 -4.86 12.88
N ARG A 317 7.09 -4.02 11.91
CA ARG A 317 6.37 -2.77 12.15
C ARG A 317 4.97 -2.98 12.79
N PRO A 318 4.06 -3.83 12.27
CA PRO A 318 2.77 -4.06 12.92
C PRO A 318 2.91 -4.67 14.31
N VAL A 319 3.92 -5.54 14.54
CA VAL A 319 4.23 -6.07 15.88
C VAL A 319 4.65 -4.93 16.81
N ALA A 320 5.51 -4.04 16.37
CA ALA A 320 5.96 -2.89 17.15
C ALA A 320 4.79 -1.95 17.54
N VAL A 321 3.89 -1.65 16.59
CA VAL A 321 2.69 -0.83 16.86
C VAL A 321 1.77 -1.53 17.86
N LEU A 322 1.53 -2.83 17.69
CA LEU A 322 0.69 -3.61 18.59
C LEU A 322 1.29 -3.65 20.00
N THR A 323 2.57 -3.98 20.11
CA THR A 323 3.28 -4.05 21.41
C THR A 323 3.25 -2.71 22.12
N LEU A 324 3.56 -1.62 21.42
CA LEU A 324 3.57 -0.27 21.99
C LEU A 324 2.16 0.15 22.43
N GLY A 325 1.15 -0.03 21.58
CA GLY A 325 -0.24 0.34 21.91
C GLY A 325 -0.81 -0.45 23.08
N LEU A 326 -0.60 -1.78 23.09
CA LEU A 326 -1.05 -2.64 24.19
C LEU A 326 -0.29 -2.34 25.48
N PHE A 327 1.00 -2.10 25.42
CA PHE A 327 1.79 -1.74 26.61
C PHE A 327 1.20 -0.50 27.31
N TRP A 328 0.98 0.59 26.56
CA TRP A 328 0.41 1.82 27.13
C TRP A 328 -1.02 1.60 27.63
N LEU A 329 -1.86 0.95 26.85
CA LEU A 329 -3.25 0.67 27.24
C LEU A 329 -3.32 -0.16 28.52
N ILE A 330 -2.57 -1.27 28.57
CA ILE A 330 -2.59 -2.19 29.73
C ILE A 330 -1.99 -1.50 30.97
N THR A 331 -0.91 -0.73 30.81
CA THR A 331 -0.30 0.03 31.90
C THR A 331 -1.31 1.03 32.50
N GLY A 332 -2.01 1.79 31.65
CA GLY A 332 -3.04 2.71 32.13
C GLY A 332 -4.20 2.02 32.84
N LEU A 333 -4.69 0.89 32.27
CA LEU A 333 -5.76 0.09 32.89
C LEU A 333 -5.34 -0.52 34.23
N ILE A 334 -4.10 -1.01 34.33
CA ILE A 334 -3.55 -1.50 35.62
C ILE A 334 -3.49 -0.35 36.63
N SER A 335 -3.06 0.83 36.20
CA SER A 335 -2.96 2.01 37.11
C SER A 335 -4.33 2.50 37.57
N PHE A 336 -5.40 2.35 36.78
CA PHE A 336 -6.78 2.63 37.23
C PHE A 336 -7.38 1.53 38.11
N GLY A 337 -6.90 0.31 38.01
CA GLY A 337 -7.47 -0.86 38.68
C GLY A 337 -6.54 -1.40 39.77
N PRO A 338 -6.00 -2.62 39.59
CA PRO A 338 -5.26 -3.33 40.66
C PRO A 338 -3.96 -2.61 41.08
N GLY A 339 -3.38 -1.77 40.23
CA GLY A 339 -2.16 -1.01 40.52
C GLY A 339 -2.36 0.34 41.18
N TRP A 340 -3.61 0.77 41.41
CA TRP A 340 -3.92 2.12 41.93
C TRP A 340 -3.21 2.46 43.22
N SER A 341 -3.32 1.58 44.22
CA SER A 341 -2.65 1.79 45.53
C SER A 341 -1.12 1.88 45.42
N GLY A 342 -0.54 1.06 44.54
CA GLY A 342 0.89 1.09 44.26
C GLY A 342 1.32 2.39 43.56
N ALA A 343 0.55 2.86 42.57
CA ALA A 343 0.82 4.13 41.91
C ALA A 343 0.79 5.33 42.92
N ILE A 344 -0.21 5.34 43.76
CA ILE A 344 -0.32 6.35 44.83
C ILE A 344 0.87 6.28 45.81
N ALA A 345 1.27 5.08 46.22
CA ALA A 345 2.41 4.90 47.16
C ALA A 345 3.72 5.43 46.53
N VAL A 346 4.01 5.11 45.28
CA VAL A 346 5.19 5.61 44.57
C VAL A 346 5.17 7.14 44.41
N LEU A 347 4.01 7.74 44.14
CA LEU A 347 3.91 9.21 44.07
C LEU A 347 4.05 9.88 45.43
N HIS A 348 3.57 9.26 46.54
CA HIS A 348 3.82 9.75 47.91
C HIS A 348 5.29 9.67 48.27
N GLU A 349 5.96 8.56 47.91
CA GLU A 349 7.40 8.40 48.10
C GLU A 349 8.19 9.49 47.34
N GLY A 350 7.75 9.82 46.11
CA GLY A 350 8.31 10.90 45.31
C GLY A 350 8.01 12.32 45.80
N GLY A 351 7.31 12.47 46.94
CA GLY A 351 7.03 13.77 47.59
C GLY A 351 5.83 14.53 47.01
N PHE A 352 4.99 13.92 46.16
CA PHE A 352 3.85 14.61 45.57
C PHE A 352 2.66 14.84 46.50
N GLY A 353 2.62 14.23 47.68
CA GLY A 353 1.64 14.49 48.75
C GLY A 353 0.18 14.46 48.27
N ARG A 354 -0.58 15.52 48.53
CA ARG A 354 -2.00 15.63 48.10
C ARG A 354 -2.23 15.54 46.62
N TRP A 355 -1.21 15.74 45.78
CA TRP A 355 -1.30 15.67 44.34
C TRP A 355 -1.14 14.25 43.77
N ALA A 356 -0.77 13.27 44.61
CA ALA A 356 -0.56 11.89 44.19
C ALA A 356 -1.78 11.30 43.47
N GLY A 357 -2.99 11.48 44.03
CA GLY A 357 -4.23 11.02 43.41
C GLY A 357 -4.53 11.63 42.03
N PRO A 358 -4.59 12.97 41.93
CA PRO A 358 -4.76 13.62 40.63
C PRO A 358 -3.70 13.24 39.58
N ILE A 359 -2.42 13.18 39.96
CA ILE A 359 -1.33 12.81 39.04
C ILE A 359 -1.48 11.36 38.57
N ALA A 360 -1.76 10.42 39.48
CA ALA A 360 -2.00 9.02 39.10
C ALA A 360 -3.18 8.88 38.11
N TRP A 361 -4.28 9.61 38.39
CA TRP A 361 -5.49 9.54 37.55
C TRP A 361 -5.23 10.09 36.18
N TRP A 362 -4.65 11.27 36.02
CA TRP A 362 -4.36 11.89 34.75
C TRP A 362 -3.27 11.12 33.97
N GLY A 363 -2.27 10.58 34.66
CA GLY A 363 -1.25 9.73 34.04
C GLY A 363 -1.86 8.46 33.45
N ALA A 364 -2.68 7.76 34.24
CA ALA A 364 -3.36 6.56 33.79
C ALA A 364 -4.33 6.84 32.61
N LEU A 365 -5.06 7.97 32.67
CA LEU A 365 -5.92 8.39 31.57
C LEU A 365 -5.11 8.68 30.28
N LEU A 366 -3.99 9.39 30.41
CA LEU A 366 -3.10 9.68 29.30
C LEU A 366 -2.59 8.39 28.66
N ASP A 367 -2.17 7.41 29.45
CA ASP A 367 -1.68 6.12 28.97
C ASP A 367 -2.78 5.36 28.20
N VAL A 368 -4.00 5.29 28.72
CA VAL A 368 -5.13 4.66 28.03
C VAL A 368 -5.44 5.37 26.71
N VAL A 369 -5.54 6.71 26.75
CA VAL A 369 -5.90 7.51 25.56
C VAL A 369 -4.84 7.38 24.47
N LEU A 370 -3.55 7.50 24.81
CA LEU A 370 -2.46 7.34 23.85
C LEU A 370 -2.39 5.91 23.32
N GLY A 371 -2.57 4.90 24.20
CA GLY A 371 -2.60 3.49 23.81
C GLY A 371 -3.68 3.20 22.75
N LEU A 372 -4.91 3.69 22.97
CA LEU A 372 -6.01 3.56 21.99
C LEU A 372 -5.77 4.40 20.75
N ALA A 373 -5.32 5.64 20.89
CA ALA A 373 -5.10 6.57 19.77
C ALA A 373 -4.01 6.09 18.81
N LEU A 374 -3.04 5.29 19.28
CA LEU A 374 -1.99 4.70 18.43
C LEU A 374 -2.56 3.80 17.34
N PHE A 375 -3.69 3.13 17.59
CA PHE A 375 -4.36 2.26 16.62
C PHE A 375 -5.19 3.02 15.60
N VAL A 376 -5.39 4.32 15.78
CA VAL A 376 -6.06 5.18 14.79
C VAL A 376 -5.05 5.57 13.71
N ARG A 377 -5.14 4.93 12.56
CA ARG A 377 -4.14 4.98 11.48
C ARG A 377 -3.65 6.38 11.09
N PRO A 378 -4.48 7.44 10.97
CA PRO A 378 -4.02 8.80 10.68
C PRO A 378 -3.14 9.42 11.76
N TRP A 379 -3.17 8.91 12.99
CA TRP A 379 -2.49 9.49 14.15
C TRP A 379 -1.27 8.72 14.61
N THR A 380 -1.05 7.49 14.13
CA THR A 380 -0.01 6.56 14.60
C THR A 380 1.36 7.22 14.82
N ALA A 381 1.90 7.93 13.82
CA ALA A 381 3.21 8.59 13.96
C ALA A 381 3.20 9.72 15.00
N ARG A 382 2.15 10.56 15.00
CA ARG A 382 2.03 11.68 15.92
C ARG A 382 1.86 11.19 17.37
N VAL A 383 1.03 10.16 17.54
CA VAL A 383 0.79 9.54 18.86
C VAL A 383 2.07 8.86 19.37
N ALA A 384 2.82 8.16 18.53
CA ALA A 384 4.11 7.59 18.91
C ALA A 384 5.11 8.66 19.40
N ILE A 385 5.14 9.84 18.74
CA ILE A 385 5.95 10.98 19.20
C ILE A 385 5.44 11.51 20.56
N LEU A 386 4.11 11.65 20.74
CA LEU A 386 3.53 12.09 22.01
C LEU A 386 3.82 11.08 23.13
N MET A 387 3.76 9.77 22.86
CA MET A 387 4.18 8.73 23.80
C MET A 387 5.66 8.88 24.18
N CYS A 388 6.53 9.13 23.22
CA CYS A 388 7.95 9.38 23.49
C CYS A 388 8.14 10.60 24.40
N LEU A 389 7.46 11.72 24.12
CA LEU A 389 7.52 12.94 24.93
C LEU A 389 6.97 12.72 26.35
N ALA A 390 5.83 12.03 26.49
CA ALA A 390 5.28 11.67 27.79
C ALA A 390 6.25 10.77 28.58
N THR A 391 6.88 9.81 27.90
CA THR A 391 7.91 8.93 28.49
C THR A 391 9.11 9.73 29.00
N VAL A 392 9.57 10.73 28.22
CA VAL A 392 10.63 11.66 28.65
C VAL A 392 10.18 12.44 29.89
N GLY A 393 8.94 12.93 29.91
CA GLY A 393 8.37 13.63 31.08
C GLY A 393 8.35 12.74 32.34
N TYR A 394 7.89 11.49 32.21
CA TYR A 394 7.91 10.53 33.31
C TYR A 394 9.33 10.22 33.80
N LEU A 395 10.28 10.07 32.87
CA LEU A 395 11.68 9.80 33.19
C LEU A 395 12.33 10.99 33.94
N ILE A 396 12.08 12.23 33.49
CA ILE A 396 12.58 13.43 34.19
C ILE A 396 11.98 13.54 35.59
N ALA A 397 10.65 13.48 35.72
CA ALA A 397 9.97 13.56 36.99
C ALA A 397 10.45 12.46 37.96
N GLY A 398 10.53 11.23 37.51
CA GLY A 398 11.01 10.09 38.29
C GLY A 398 12.49 10.20 38.66
N THR A 399 13.34 10.71 37.79
CA THR A 399 14.76 10.94 38.10
C THR A 399 14.93 12.00 39.19
N LEU A 400 14.12 13.05 39.18
CA LEU A 400 14.21 14.14 40.18
C LEU A 400 13.64 13.73 41.55
N SER A 401 12.62 12.87 41.60
CA SER A 401 11.90 12.52 42.81
C SER A 401 12.24 11.13 43.38
N LEU A 402 12.64 10.19 42.52
CA LEU A 402 12.84 8.76 42.86
C LEU A 402 14.18 8.26 42.28
N THR A 403 15.28 8.92 42.63
CA THR A 403 16.62 8.69 42.04
C THR A 403 17.12 7.26 42.28
N HIS A 404 16.73 6.62 43.37
CA HIS A 404 17.17 5.26 43.73
C HIS A 404 16.69 4.19 42.74
N TYR A 405 15.63 4.45 41.96
CA TYR A 405 15.18 3.51 40.93
C TYR A 405 16.16 3.37 39.76
N TRP A 406 17.19 4.22 39.66
CA TRP A 406 18.28 4.01 38.69
C TRP A 406 19.17 2.82 39.04
N ILE A 407 19.33 2.54 40.34
CA ILE A 407 20.14 1.43 40.86
C ILE A 407 19.30 0.23 41.30
N ASP A 408 17.99 0.29 41.13
CA ASP A 408 17.08 -0.83 41.40
C ASP A 408 17.42 -2.03 40.52
N PRO A 409 17.52 -3.26 41.07
CA PRO A 409 17.84 -4.45 40.29
C PRO A 409 16.87 -4.75 39.14
N LEU A 410 15.61 -4.31 39.24
CA LEU A 410 14.63 -4.47 38.19
C LEU A 410 14.74 -3.39 37.10
N GLY A 411 15.55 -2.35 37.32
CA GLY A 411 15.88 -1.30 36.38
C GLY A 411 14.68 -0.54 35.81
N PRO A 412 13.73 -0.03 36.61
CA PRO A 412 12.52 0.60 36.07
C PRO A 412 12.83 1.77 35.13
N TRP A 413 13.79 2.66 35.51
CA TRP A 413 14.18 3.77 34.65
C TRP A 413 15.02 3.33 33.44
N LEU A 414 15.84 2.29 33.55
CA LEU A 414 16.61 1.77 32.40
C LEU A 414 15.72 1.15 31.36
N LYS A 415 14.62 0.47 31.72
CA LYS A 415 13.67 -0.15 30.82
C LYS A 415 12.84 0.85 30.01
N VAL A 416 12.84 2.12 30.41
CA VAL A 416 12.19 3.21 29.68
C VAL A 416 12.93 3.53 28.37
N LEU A 417 14.26 3.38 28.31
CA LEU A 417 15.06 3.72 27.14
C LEU A 417 14.70 2.86 25.89
N PRO A 418 14.60 1.53 25.97
CA PRO A 418 14.08 0.71 24.86
C PRO A 418 12.67 1.09 24.41
N MET A 419 11.79 1.53 25.35
CA MET A 419 10.45 1.98 25.03
C MET A 419 10.47 3.27 24.21
N MET A 420 11.33 4.23 24.56
CA MET A 420 11.53 5.44 23.76
C MET A 420 12.03 5.11 22.34
N ALA A 421 13.00 4.18 22.22
CA ALA A 421 13.48 3.72 20.93
C ALA A 421 12.36 3.07 20.10
N LEU A 422 11.45 2.31 20.72
CA LEU A 422 10.29 1.72 20.06
C LEU A 422 9.30 2.80 19.59
N CYS A 423 9.04 3.84 20.38
CA CYS A 423 8.22 4.99 19.97
C CYS A 423 8.80 5.66 18.72
N LEU A 424 10.11 5.95 18.71
CA LEU A 424 10.81 6.56 17.58
C LEU A 424 10.79 5.64 16.35
N PHE A 425 10.97 4.32 16.53
CA PHE A 425 10.88 3.35 15.46
C PHE A 425 9.49 3.36 14.79
N VAL A 426 8.42 3.34 15.61
CA VAL A 426 7.03 3.40 15.09
C VAL A 426 6.78 4.69 14.33
N ALA A 427 7.23 5.84 14.87
CA ALA A 427 7.08 7.13 14.22
C ALA A 427 7.86 7.22 12.90
N ALA A 428 9.12 6.79 12.89
CA ALA A 428 10.01 6.86 11.73
C ALA A 428 9.58 5.91 10.59
N THR A 429 8.95 4.78 10.91
CA THR A 429 8.50 3.79 9.92
C THR A 429 7.08 4.03 9.41
N ASP A 430 6.40 5.10 9.87
CA ASP A 430 5.04 5.43 9.41
C ASP A 430 5.06 6.16 8.06
N ALA A 431 5.46 5.45 7.00
CA ALA A 431 5.38 5.97 5.64
C ALA A 431 3.95 5.85 5.11
N ARG A 432 3.43 6.94 4.52
CA ARG A 432 2.16 6.98 3.78
C ARG A 432 2.45 7.22 2.31
N ARG A 433 1.79 6.46 1.46
CA ARG A 433 1.67 6.75 0.02
C ARG A 433 0.29 7.27 -0.28
#